data_6a202cc68e7ea5f8a5b86225ac521e6b
#
_entry.id   6a202cc68e7ea5f8a5b86225ac521e6b
#
_cell.length_a   1.000
_cell.length_b   1.000
_cell.length_c   1.000
_cell.angle_alpha   90.00
_cell.angle_beta   90.00
_cell.angle_gamma   90.00
#
_symmetry.space_group_name_H-M   'P 1'
#
loop_
_entity.id
_entity.type
_entity.pdbx_description
1 polymer ?
#
loop_
_entity_poly.entity_id
_entity_poly.type
_entity_poly.pdbx_seq_one_letter_code
_entity_poly.pdbx_strand_id
1 'polypeptide(L)'
;MEQKSPNNFLELGDNAVELLKNLISIPSFSKEEDKTADLIEKYLQEKGVKTHRQQNNVWAFNQNFSPEKPTILLNSHHDTVRPNSGYTLDPFTPIVKDGKLFGLGSN
;
A
#
# COMPACT_ATOMS: atom_id res chain seq x y z
N MET A 1 24.98 3.97 -12.85
CA MET A 1 24.24 4.41 -11.66
C MET A 1 24.00 3.21 -10.78
N GLU A 2 24.73 3.11 -9.71
CA GLU A 2 24.46 2.10 -8.70
C GLU A 2 23.11 2.45 -8.05
N GLN A 3 22.11 1.62 -8.28
CA GLN A 3 20.93 1.60 -7.42
C GLN A 3 21.44 1.16 -6.05
N LYS A 4 21.52 2.09 -5.11
CA LYS A 4 21.66 1.74 -3.69
C LYS A 4 20.47 0.88 -3.34
N SER A 5 20.68 -0.42 -3.19
CA SER A 5 19.75 -1.27 -2.47
C SER A 5 19.47 -0.57 -1.14
N PRO A 6 18.21 -0.45 -0.71
CA PRO A 6 17.93 0.03 0.63
C PRO A 6 18.56 -0.98 1.60
N ASN A 7 19.78 -0.68 2.04
CA ASN A 7 20.54 -1.53 2.95
C ASN A 7 20.05 -1.39 4.41
N ASN A 8 18.87 -0.80 4.61
CA ASN A 8 18.38 -0.54 5.95
C ASN A 8 16.91 -0.93 6.06
N PHE A 9 16.63 -1.95 6.86
CA PHE A 9 15.27 -2.35 7.19
C PHE A 9 14.45 -1.20 7.79
N LEU A 10 15.09 -0.23 8.46
CA LEU A 10 14.42 0.96 8.99
C LEU A 10 13.89 1.84 7.86
N GLU A 11 14.66 2.04 6.79
CA GLU A 11 14.24 2.82 5.62
C GLU A 11 13.06 2.14 4.90
N LEU A 12 13.09 0.83 4.73
CA LEU A 12 11.97 0.07 4.17
C LEU A 12 10.71 0.18 5.02
N GLY A 13 10.88 0.10 6.34
CA GLY A 13 9.78 0.29 7.29
C GLY A 13 9.19 1.69 7.23
N ASP A 14 10.01 2.73 7.19
CA ASP A 14 9.58 4.11 7.06
C ASP A 14 8.84 4.36 5.75
N ASN A 15 9.33 3.82 4.65
CA ASN A 15 8.66 3.91 3.34
C ASN A 15 7.30 3.21 3.34
N ALA A 16 7.20 2.06 3.99
CA ALA A 16 5.93 1.34 4.13
C ALA A 16 4.91 2.13 4.96
N VAL A 17 5.35 2.76 6.05
CA VAL A 17 4.50 3.61 6.90
C VAL A 17 4.01 4.83 6.12
N GLU A 18 4.89 5.49 5.35
CA GLU A 18 4.49 6.62 4.52
C GLU A 18 3.48 6.23 3.42
N LEU A 19 3.66 5.08 2.78
CA LEU A 19 2.68 4.56 1.82
C LEU A 19 1.33 4.30 2.51
N LEU A 20 1.35 3.70 3.69
CA LEU A 20 0.12 3.42 4.45
C LEU A 20 -0.61 4.72 4.84
N LYS A 21 0.12 5.76 5.29
CA LYS A 21 -0.45 7.08 5.56
C LYS A 21 -1.14 7.66 4.32
N ASN A 22 -0.51 7.56 3.18
CA ASN A 22 -1.07 8.04 1.92
C ASN A 22 -2.34 7.26 1.53
N LEU A 23 -2.34 5.95 1.74
CA LEU A 23 -3.52 5.11 1.50
C LEU A 23 -4.67 5.48 2.46
N ILE A 24 -4.39 5.71 3.74
CA ILE A 24 -5.39 6.13 4.73
C ILE A 24 -6.04 7.47 4.34
N SER A 25 -5.26 8.40 3.80
CA SER A 25 -5.76 9.73 3.44
C SER A 25 -6.69 9.75 2.22
N ILE A 26 -6.82 8.63 1.51
CA ILE A 26 -7.71 8.48 0.36
C ILE A 26 -8.83 7.50 0.73
N PRO A 27 -10.09 7.94 0.79
CA PRO A 27 -11.21 7.01 0.97
C PRO A 27 -11.21 5.91 -0.09
N SER A 28 -11.32 4.66 0.35
CA SER A 28 -11.24 3.48 -0.54
C SER A 28 -12.30 2.44 -0.17
N PHE A 29 -13.55 2.86 -0.12
CA PHE A 29 -14.66 1.94 0.15
C PHE A 29 -14.76 0.87 -0.94
N SER A 30 -15.24 -0.31 -0.58
CA SER A 30 -15.40 -1.41 -1.52
C SER A 30 -16.13 -0.96 -2.79
N LYS A 31 -15.57 -1.25 -3.95
CA LYS A 31 -15.98 -0.85 -5.30
C LYS A 31 -15.74 0.64 -5.65
N GLU A 32 -15.13 1.40 -4.76
CA GLU A 32 -14.79 2.82 -4.93
C GLU A 32 -13.29 3.06 -4.67
N GLU A 33 -12.45 2.04 -4.90
CA GLU A 33 -11.02 2.04 -4.56
C GLU A 33 -10.09 2.35 -5.75
N ASP A 34 -10.59 3.04 -6.75
CA ASP A 34 -9.83 3.42 -7.95
C ASP A 34 -8.63 4.33 -7.63
N LYS A 35 -8.80 5.29 -6.74
CA LYS A 35 -7.73 6.23 -6.37
C LYS A 35 -6.61 5.59 -5.58
N THR A 36 -6.92 4.65 -4.69
CA THR A 36 -5.89 3.90 -3.97
C THR A 36 -5.19 2.90 -4.89
N ALA A 37 -5.90 2.33 -5.85
CA ALA A 37 -5.28 1.53 -6.91
C ALA A 37 -4.29 2.37 -7.73
N ASP A 38 -4.65 3.59 -8.11
CA ASP A 38 -3.77 4.54 -8.82
C ASP A 38 -2.52 4.85 -7.99
N LEU A 39 -2.69 5.08 -6.69
CA LEU A 39 -1.57 5.35 -5.79
C LEU A 39 -0.61 4.17 -5.70
N ILE A 40 -1.11 2.96 -5.54
CA ILE A 40 -0.30 1.73 -5.45
C ILE A 40 0.46 1.51 -6.77
N GLU A 41 -0.23 1.63 -7.89
CA GLU A 41 0.38 1.46 -9.22
C GLU A 41 1.51 2.47 -9.43
N LYS A 42 1.24 3.75 -9.16
CA LYS A 42 2.24 4.82 -9.27
C LYS A 42 3.43 4.57 -8.36
N TYR A 43 3.19 4.20 -7.10
CA TYR A 43 4.26 3.91 -6.15
C TYR A 43 5.20 2.80 -6.66
N LEU A 44 4.64 1.72 -7.18
CA LEU A 44 5.43 0.62 -7.74
C LEU A 44 6.19 1.05 -9.00
N GLN A 45 5.56 1.80 -9.88
CA GLN A 45 6.20 2.31 -11.11
C GLN A 45 7.36 3.25 -10.80
N GLU A 46 7.23 4.12 -9.80
CA GLU A 46 8.31 5.00 -9.34
C GLU A 46 9.50 4.21 -8.76
N LYS A 47 9.27 2.99 -8.29
CA LYS A 47 10.32 2.05 -7.86
C LYS A 47 10.91 1.23 -9.01
N GLY A 48 10.50 1.48 -10.25
CA GLY A 48 10.95 0.73 -11.42
C GLY A 48 10.28 -0.64 -11.59
N VAL A 49 9.19 -0.89 -10.90
CA VAL A 49 8.46 -2.16 -10.97
C VAL A 49 7.45 -2.11 -12.10
N LYS A 50 7.47 -3.11 -12.98
CA LYS A 50 6.43 -3.27 -14.01
C LYS A 50 5.14 -3.74 -13.35
N THR A 51 4.10 -2.94 -13.45
CA THR A 51 2.80 -3.23 -12.86
C THR A 51 1.84 -3.81 -13.90
N HIS A 52 0.88 -4.57 -13.40
CA HIS A 52 -0.29 -5.02 -14.12
C HIS A 52 -1.52 -4.54 -13.37
N ARG A 53 -2.57 -4.21 -14.11
CA ARG A 53 -3.80 -3.75 -13.51
C ARG A 53 -5.01 -4.30 -14.24
N GLN A 54 -6.02 -4.71 -13.48
CA GLN A 54 -7.35 -5.03 -13.98
C GLN A 54 -8.37 -4.43 -13.02
N GLN A 55 -9.11 -3.43 -13.49
CA GLN A 55 -9.98 -2.60 -12.65
C GLN A 55 -9.17 -1.99 -11.50
N ASN A 56 -9.46 -2.34 -10.24
CA ASN A 56 -8.75 -1.85 -9.06
C ASN A 56 -7.78 -2.89 -8.48
N ASN A 57 -7.59 -4.01 -9.14
CA ASN A 57 -6.56 -4.97 -8.77
C ASN A 57 -5.24 -4.59 -9.41
N VAL A 58 -4.21 -4.44 -8.60
CA VAL A 58 -2.84 -4.12 -9.04
C VAL A 58 -1.92 -5.24 -8.59
N TRP A 59 -1.08 -5.74 -9.49
CA TRP A 59 -0.10 -6.76 -9.14
C TRP A 59 1.19 -6.60 -9.93
N ALA A 60 2.23 -7.22 -9.46
CA ALA A 60 3.53 -7.24 -10.08
C ALA A 60 4.25 -8.56 -9.77
N PHE A 61 5.17 -8.91 -10.64
CA PHE A 61 6.08 -10.03 -10.42
C PHE A 61 7.40 -9.52 -9.85
N ASN A 62 7.97 -10.26 -8.92
CA ASN A 62 9.34 -10.02 -8.47
C ASN A 62 10.30 -10.15 -9.65
N GLN A 63 11.37 -9.34 -9.65
CA GLN A 63 12.39 -9.38 -10.72
C GLN A 63 13.04 -10.76 -10.92
N ASN A 64 13.03 -11.60 -9.90
CA ASN A 64 13.57 -12.96 -9.93
C ASN A 64 12.49 -14.02 -10.23
N PHE A 65 11.30 -13.60 -10.63
CA PHE A 65 10.23 -14.52 -11.00
C PHE A 65 10.67 -15.42 -12.17
N SER A 66 10.35 -16.72 -12.05
CA SER A 66 10.53 -17.69 -13.13
C SER A 66 9.35 -18.66 -13.13
N PRO A 67 8.73 -18.91 -14.29
CA PRO A 67 7.62 -19.86 -14.37
C PRO A 67 8.03 -21.30 -14.10
N GLU A 68 9.34 -21.59 -14.11
CA GLU A 68 9.89 -22.92 -13.84
C GLU A 68 10.12 -23.18 -12.35
N LYS A 69 9.96 -22.18 -11.52
CA LYS A 69 10.14 -22.28 -10.07
C LYS A 69 8.80 -22.14 -9.35
N PRO A 70 8.67 -22.72 -8.15
CA PRO A 70 7.49 -22.49 -7.31
C PRO A 70 7.29 -20.98 -7.07
N THR A 71 6.04 -20.54 -7.14
CA THR A 71 5.67 -19.11 -6.95
C THR A 71 4.88 -18.98 -5.66
N ILE A 72 5.25 -17.99 -4.86
CA ILE A 72 4.49 -17.56 -3.68
C ILE A 72 3.73 -16.29 -4.05
N LEU A 73 2.43 -16.28 -3.84
CA LEU A 73 1.59 -15.10 -3.99
C LEU A 73 1.44 -14.42 -2.63
N LEU A 74 1.90 -13.17 -2.54
CA LEU A 74 1.57 -12.29 -1.42
C LEU A 74 0.35 -11.48 -1.83
N ASN A 75 -0.74 -11.62 -1.12
CA ASN A 75 -2.01 -11.00 -1.46
C ASN A 75 -2.55 -10.19 -0.28
N SER A 76 -3.06 -9.00 -0.58
CA SER A 76 -3.68 -8.10 0.37
C SER A 76 -4.80 -7.33 -0.33
N HIS A 77 -5.59 -6.59 0.41
CA HIS A 77 -6.60 -5.69 -0.13
C HIS A 77 -6.38 -4.26 0.34
N HIS A 78 -6.86 -3.29 -0.43
CA HIS A 78 -6.75 -1.87 -0.08
C HIS A 78 -8.11 -1.19 0.07
N ASP A 79 -9.20 -1.90 -0.18
CA ASP A 79 -10.53 -1.41 0.13
C ASP A 79 -10.80 -1.47 1.63
N THR A 80 -11.62 -0.55 2.10
CA THR A 80 -12.04 -0.47 3.50
C THR A 80 -13.56 -0.48 3.61
N VAL A 81 -14.04 -0.75 4.82
CA VAL A 81 -15.43 -0.50 5.19
C VAL A 81 -15.64 0.99 5.41
N ARG A 82 -16.89 1.44 5.41
CA ARG A 82 -17.22 2.80 5.82
C ARG A 82 -16.96 2.98 7.32
N PRO A 83 -16.47 4.15 7.76
CA PRO A 83 -16.29 4.41 9.18
C PRO A 83 -17.63 4.39 9.90
N ASN A 84 -17.65 3.84 11.11
CA ASN A 84 -18.84 3.85 11.93
C ASN A 84 -18.94 5.15 12.76
N SER A 85 -20.10 5.41 13.35
CA SER A 85 -20.37 6.61 14.14
C SER A 85 -19.59 6.67 15.47
N GLY A 86 -18.94 5.59 15.87
CA GLY A 86 -18.14 5.52 17.09
C GLY A 86 -16.70 5.99 16.96
N TYR A 87 -16.28 6.39 15.75
CA TYR A 87 -14.92 6.93 15.54
C TYR A 87 -14.75 8.26 16.24
N THR A 88 -13.68 8.37 17.03
CA THR A 88 -13.35 9.59 17.78
C THR A 88 -12.28 10.45 17.07
N LEU A 89 -11.59 9.88 16.10
CA LEU A 89 -10.60 10.55 15.27
C LEU A 89 -11.09 10.60 13.83
N ASP A 90 -10.56 11.54 13.04
CA ASP A 90 -10.83 11.56 11.60
C ASP A 90 -10.29 10.26 10.95
N PRO A 91 -11.16 9.45 10.32
CA PRO A 91 -10.75 8.17 9.74
C PRO A 91 -9.77 8.30 8.58
N PHE A 92 -9.71 9.46 7.91
CA PHE A 92 -8.88 9.71 6.73
C PHE A 92 -7.68 10.62 7.00
N THR A 93 -7.44 10.99 8.26
CA THR A 93 -6.25 11.75 8.64
C THR A 93 -5.31 10.81 9.41
N PRO A 94 -4.21 10.36 8.80
CA PRO A 94 -3.28 9.47 9.47
C PRO A 94 -2.57 10.19 10.59
N ILE A 95 -2.66 9.65 11.80
CA ILE A 95 -2.05 10.21 13.01
C ILE A 95 -1.11 9.17 13.60
N VAL A 96 0.15 9.55 13.80
CA VAL A 96 1.11 8.74 14.54
C VAL A 96 1.24 9.31 15.95
N LYS A 97 0.93 8.47 16.94
CA LYS A 97 1.02 8.83 18.36
C LYS A 97 1.41 7.61 19.17
N ASP A 98 2.38 7.77 20.05
CA ASP A 98 2.86 6.71 20.97
C ASP A 98 3.23 5.42 20.21
N GLY A 99 3.91 5.54 19.07
CA GLY A 99 4.31 4.40 18.25
C GLY A 99 3.18 3.68 17.52
N LYS A 100 1.98 4.28 17.46
CA LYS A 100 0.79 3.73 16.80
C LYS A 100 0.34 4.64 15.67
N LEU A 101 -0.06 4.05 14.56
CA LEU A 101 -0.68 4.75 13.44
C LEU A 101 -2.20 4.57 13.51
N PHE A 102 -2.91 5.68 13.59
CA PHE A 102 -4.38 5.73 13.63
C PHE A 102 -4.91 6.15 12.27
N GLY A 103 -5.94 5.48 11.82
CA GLY A 103 -6.64 5.75 10.59
C GLY A 103 -7.50 4.57 10.16
N LEU A 104 -8.47 4.80 9.29
CA LEU A 104 -9.34 3.73 8.81
C LEU A 104 -8.51 2.71 8.00
N GLY A 105 -8.58 1.45 8.40
CA GLY A 105 -7.83 0.37 7.76
C GLY A 105 -6.36 0.24 8.20
N SER A 106 -5.97 0.89 9.30
CA SER A 106 -4.59 0.84 9.80
C SER A 106 -4.24 -0.43 10.59
N ASN A 107 -5.18 -1.31 10.83
CA ASN A 107 -5.02 -2.56 11.58
C ASN A 107 -5.37 -3.79 10.75
#